data_539e36138afaadc74e95472876dfeb12
#
_entry.id   539e36138afaadc74e95472876dfeb12
#
_cell.length_a   1.000
_cell.length_b   1.000
_cell.length_c   1.000
_cell.angle_alpha   90.00
_cell.angle_beta   90.00
_cell.angle_gamma   90.00
#
_symmetry.space_group_name_H-M   'P 1'
#
loop_
_entity.id
_entity.type
_entity.pdbx_description
1 polymer ?
#
loop_
_entity_poly.entity_id
_entity_poly.type
_entity_poly.pdbx_seq_one_letter_code
_entity_poly.pdbx_strand_id
1 'polypeptide(L)'
;MKPAVLFLCLALPGCAQTIERGKDLFERRCSGCHALDKEKTGPRLKGVFGRASGSVPSFPYSDALKAAHIRWDAAALDKWLADPDRFIPNNDMGVQFANAEERTAIIAYLKQLSSQ
;
A
#
# COMPACT_ATOMS: atom_id res chain seq x y z
N MET A 1 -15.82 -23.04 14.03
CA MET A 1 -15.97 -22.29 14.34
C MET A 1 -15.24 -21.27 14.47
N LYS A 2 -14.51 -20.80 14.33
CA LYS A 2 -13.67 -19.96 14.38
C LYS A 2 -13.58 -19.04 13.35
N PRO A 3 -13.90 -19.13 12.14
CA PRO A 3 -13.71 -18.14 11.06
C PRO A 3 -14.56 -16.92 11.18
N ALA A 4 -15.47 -16.88 12.07
CA ALA A 4 -16.31 -15.72 12.25
C ALA A 4 -15.54 -14.43 12.56
N VAL A 5 -14.33 -14.56 13.03
CA VAL A 5 -13.55 -13.39 13.40
C VAL A 5 -13.26 -12.48 12.21
N LEU A 6 -13.08 -13.06 11.04
CA LEU A 6 -12.76 -12.27 9.85
C LEU A 6 -13.89 -11.37 9.41
N PHE A 7 -15.13 -11.85 9.56
CA PHE A 7 -16.26 -11.02 9.16
C PHE A 7 -16.56 -9.95 10.17
N LEU A 8 -16.14 -10.17 11.41
CA LEU A 8 -16.41 -9.21 12.44
C LEU A 8 -15.73 -7.88 12.17
N CYS A 9 -14.50 -7.89 11.68
CA CYS A 9 -13.81 -6.65 11.38
C CYS A 9 -14.57 -5.83 10.35
N LEU A 10 -15.08 -6.44 9.31
CA LEU A 10 -15.80 -5.71 8.27
C LEU A 10 -17.11 -5.15 8.77
N ALA A 11 -17.68 -5.73 9.81
CA ALA A 11 -18.94 -5.27 10.38
C ALA A 11 -18.76 -4.16 11.41
N LEU A 12 -17.52 -3.92 11.88
CA LEU A 12 -17.28 -2.92 12.91
C LEU A 12 -17.15 -1.53 12.31
N PRO A 13 -17.83 -0.52 12.88
CA PRO A 13 -17.71 0.85 12.39
C PRO A 13 -16.27 1.34 12.39
N GLY A 14 -15.46 0.99 13.40
CA GLY A 14 -14.07 1.41 13.44
C GLY A 14 -13.23 0.91 12.28
N CYS A 15 -13.48 -0.33 11.84
CA CYS A 15 -12.78 -0.91 10.71
C CYS A 15 -13.16 -0.18 9.42
N ALA A 16 -14.46 0.07 9.22
CA ALA A 16 -14.94 0.79 8.05
C ALA A 16 -14.41 2.22 8.03
N GLN A 17 -14.35 2.88 9.18
CA GLN A 17 -13.83 4.23 9.28
C GLN A 17 -12.35 4.29 8.94
N THR A 18 -11.59 3.29 9.34
CA THR A 18 -10.16 3.21 9.02
C THR A 18 -9.94 3.09 7.51
N ILE A 19 -10.73 2.25 6.84
CA ILE A 19 -10.63 2.08 5.40
C ILE A 19 -11.01 3.38 4.68
N GLU A 20 -12.08 4.03 5.13
CA GLU A 20 -12.52 5.28 4.53
C GLU A 20 -11.47 6.37 4.70
N ARG A 21 -10.84 6.42 5.86
CA ARG A 21 -9.74 7.36 6.06
C ARG A 21 -8.57 7.06 5.15
N GLY A 22 -8.26 5.79 4.96
CA GLY A 22 -7.20 5.38 4.04
C GLY A 22 -7.49 5.79 2.61
N LYS A 23 -8.75 5.67 2.18
CA LYS A 23 -9.17 6.12 0.86
C LYS A 23 -8.96 7.63 0.72
N ASP A 24 -9.37 8.40 1.72
CA ASP A 24 -9.20 9.84 1.71
C ASP A 24 -7.72 10.24 1.65
N LEU A 25 -6.89 9.56 2.44
CA LEU A 25 -5.45 9.82 2.41
C LEU A 25 -4.85 9.45 1.06
N PHE A 26 -5.29 8.35 0.47
CA PHE A 26 -4.82 7.97 -0.85
C PHE A 26 -5.13 9.07 -1.87
N GLU A 27 -6.36 9.57 -1.85
CA GLU A 27 -6.77 10.58 -2.81
C GLU A 27 -5.99 11.88 -2.65
N ARG A 28 -5.64 12.24 -1.42
CA ARG A 28 -4.92 13.48 -1.16
C ARG A 28 -3.41 13.35 -1.26
N ARG A 29 -2.85 12.16 -0.93
CA ARG A 29 -1.42 12.04 -0.76
C ARG A 29 -0.76 11.07 -1.74
N CYS A 30 -1.50 10.20 -2.38
CA CYS A 30 -0.95 9.18 -3.26
C CYS A 30 -1.34 9.37 -4.71
N SER A 31 -2.50 9.97 -4.97
CA SER A 31 -3.06 10.01 -6.32
C SER A 31 -2.32 10.94 -7.27
N GLY A 32 -1.45 11.78 -6.75
CA GLY A 32 -0.60 12.62 -7.61
C GLY A 32 0.39 11.80 -8.43
N CYS A 33 0.84 10.68 -7.86
CA CYS A 33 1.83 9.83 -8.51
C CYS A 33 1.34 8.42 -8.79
N HIS A 34 0.26 8.00 -8.17
CA HIS A 34 -0.29 6.65 -8.34
C HIS A 34 -1.74 6.68 -8.76
N ALA A 35 -2.13 5.75 -9.60
CA ALA A 35 -3.53 5.43 -9.83
C ALA A 35 -3.80 4.00 -9.37
N LEU A 36 -5.06 3.62 -9.30
CA LEU A 36 -5.41 2.26 -8.88
C LEU A 36 -5.23 1.25 -10.00
N ASP A 37 -5.55 1.66 -11.23
CA ASP A 37 -5.67 0.71 -12.34
C ASP A 37 -4.73 1.00 -13.51
N LYS A 38 -3.83 1.94 -13.38
CA LYS A 38 -2.87 2.25 -14.45
C LYS A 38 -1.59 2.80 -13.85
N GLU A 39 -0.52 2.80 -14.63
CA GLU A 39 0.76 3.38 -14.22
C GLU A 39 0.74 4.89 -14.45
N LYS A 40 1.42 5.59 -13.55
CA LYS A 40 1.67 7.02 -13.66
C LYS A 40 3.14 7.24 -13.32
N THR A 41 3.45 8.19 -12.45
CA THR A 41 4.81 8.33 -11.92
C THR A 41 5.20 7.09 -11.14
N GLY A 42 4.27 6.49 -10.40
CA GLY A 42 4.45 5.21 -9.74
C GLY A 42 3.58 4.13 -10.38
N PRO A 43 3.80 2.87 -9.99
CA PRO A 43 3.00 1.76 -10.53
C PRO A 43 1.59 1.78 -9.98
N ARG A 44 0.68 1.08 -10.68
CA ARG A 44 -0.70 0.95 -10.22
C ARG A 44 -0.74 0.29 -8.85
N LEU A 45 -1.67 0.72 -8.01
CA LEU A 45 -1.72 0.24 -6.63
C LEU A 45 -2.84 -0.75 -6.33
N LYS A 46 -3.84 -0.89 -7.21
CA LYS A 46 -4.84 -1.95 -7.00
C LYS A 46 -4.12 -3.29 -7.13
N GLY A 47 -4.29 -4.14 -6.12
CA GLY A 47 -3.61 -5.42 -6.08
C GLY A 47 -2.20 -5.37 -5.50
N VAL A 48 -1.76 -4.21 -5.01
CA VAL A 48 -0.40 -4.13 -4.46
C VAL A 48 -0.24 -4.95 -3.19
N PHE A 49 -1.28 -5.03 -2.37
CA PHE A 49 -1.19 -5.82 -1.15
C PHE A 49 -1.01 -7.30 -1.51
N GLY A 50 0.09 -7.88 -1.07
CA GLY A 50 0.43 -9.28 -1.38
C GLY A 50 1.19 -9.48 -2.69
N ARG A 51 1.42 -8.41 -3.45
CA ARG A 51 2.13 -8.49 -4.74
C ARG A 51 3.64 -8.50 -4.52
N ALA A 52 4.36 -9.18 -5.40
CA ALA A 52 5.82 -9.12 -5.37
C ALA A 52 6.31 -7.73 -5.77
N SER A 53 7.37 -7.27 -5.13
CA SER A 53 7.95 -5.97 -5.46
C SER A 53 8.48 -5.98 -6.90
N GLY A 54 8.38 -4.83 -7.56
CA GLY A 54 8.94 -4.70 -8.91
C GLY A 54 8.28 -5.57 -9.96
N SER A 55 7.02 -5.99 -9.77
CA SER A 55 6.44 -7.03 -10.61
C SER A 55 5.40 -6.57 -11.62
N VAL A 56 5.02 -5.29 -11.64
CA VAL A 56 4.10 -4.80 -12.67
C VAL A 56 4.86 -4.74 -13.99
N PRO A 57 4.46 -5.52 -15.01
CA PRO A 57 5.32 -5.69 -16.20
C PRO A 57 5.56 -4.42 -16.99
N SER A 58 4.60 -3.50 -16.98
CA SER A 58 4.70 -2.30 -17.81
C SER A 58 5.32 -1.12 -17.10
N PHE A 59 5.70 -1.25 -15.83
CA PHE A 59 6.23 -0.12 -15.10
C PHE A 59 7.77 -0.16 -15.07
N PRO A 60 8.45 0.97 -15.37
CA PRO A 60 9.90 1.03 -15.36
C PRO A 60 10.41 1.27 -13.94
N TYR A 61 10.52 0.22 -13.14
CA TYR A 61 11.00 0.33 -11.77
C TYR A 61 12.47 0.73 -11.71
N SER A 62 12.87 1.34 -10.58
CA SER A 62 14.28 1.53 -10.27
C SER A 62 14.97 0.17 -10.14
N ASP A 63 16.28 0.15 -10.32
CA ASP A 63 17.05 -1.08 -10.14
C ASP A 63 16.89 -1.62 -8.72
N ALA A 64 16.81 -0.73 -7.74
CA ALA A 64 16.63 -1.12 -6.35
C ALA A 64 15.32 -1.90 -6.15
N LEU A 65 14.22 -1.43 -6.75
CA LEU A 65 12.94 -2.11 -6.64
C LEU A 65 12.94 -3.45 -7.37
N LYS A 66 13.59 -3.50 -8.53
CA LYS A 66 13.70 -4.76 -9.27
C LYS A 66 14.46 -5.81 -8.47
N ALA A 67 15.46 -5.39 -7.71
CA ALA A 67 16.32 -6.30 -6.97
C ALA A 67 15.84 -6.60 -5.55
N ALA A 68 14.77 -5.96 -5.10
CA ALA A 68 14.37 -6.05 -3.69
C ALA A 68 13.83 -7.42 -3.29
N HIS A 69 13.11 -8.09 -4.17
CA HIS A 69 12.58 -9.44 -3.90
C HIS A 69 11.80 -9.55 -2.60
N ILE A 70 10.88 -8.62 -2.37
CA ILE A 70 10.01 -8.66 -1.21
C ILE A 70 8.57 -8.81 -1.66
N ARG A 71 7.69 -9.13 -0.70
CA ARG A 71 6.27 -9.19 -0.94
C ARG A 71 5.62 -8.08 -0.14
N TRP A 72 4.71 -7.35 -0.76
CA TRP A 72 4.07 -6.20 -0.13
C TRP A 72 2.95 -6.64 0.82
N ASP A 73 3.35 -7.20 1.96
CA ASP A 73 2.41 -7.48 3.05
C ASP A 73 2.30 -6.23 3.95
N ALA A 74 1.51 -6.35 5.02
CA ALA A 74 1.28 -5.20 5.89
C ALA A 74 2.57 -4.67 6.50
N ALA A 75 3.46 -5.54 6.93
CA ALA A 75 4.70 -5.13 7.56
C ALA A 75 5.63 -4.43 6.56
N ALA A 76 5.74 -4.96 5.35
CA ALA A 76 6.58 -4.36 4.32
C ALA A 76 6.03 -3.00 3.89
N LEU A 77 4.71 -2.90 3.71
CA LEU A 77 4.09 -1.62 3.35
C LEU A 77 4.29 -0.58 4.45
N ASP A 78 4.20 -0.98 5.70
CA ASP A 78 4.41 -0.05 6.80
C ASP A 78 5.83 0.51 6.80
N LYS A 79 6.83 -0.36 6.62
CA LYS A 79 8.22 0.09 6.56
C LYS A 79 8.48 0.98 5.36
N TRP A 80 7.90 0.61 4.21
CA TRP A 80 8.05 1.39 2.99
C TRP A 80 7.46 2.78 3.13
N LEU A 81 6.24 2.86 3.66
CA LEU A 81 5.57 4.16 3.82
C LEU A 81 6.23 5.01 4.90
N ALA A 82 6.79 4.40 5.93
CA ALA A 82 7.45 5.16 6.99
C ALA A 82 8.72 5.83 6.46
N ASP A 83 9.52 5.11 5.69
CA ASP A 83 10.78 5.65 5.18
C ASP A 83 11.26 4.78 4.02
N PRO A 84 10.84 5.10 2.79
CA PRO A 84 11.21 4.30 1.63
C PRO A 84 12.72 4.18 1.47
N ASP A 85 13.45 5.27 1.68
CA ASP A 85 14.90 5.27 1.45
C ASP A 85 15.63 4.37 2.43
N ARG A 86 15.11 4.23 3.63
CA ARG A 86 15.72 3.34 4.61
C ARG A 86 15.39 1.89 4.31
N PHE A 87 14.17 1.62 3.85
CA PHE A 87 13.71 0.26 3.59
C PHE A 87 14.35 -0.31 2.32
N ILE A 88 14.32 0.45 1.24
CA ILE A 88 14.92 0.05 -0.04
C ILE A 88 15.70 1.26 -0.58
N PRO A 89 16.98 1.38 -0.21
CA PRO A 89 17.78 2.52 -0.65
C PRO A 89 17.83 2.63 -2.17
N ASN A 90 17.92 3.84 -2.66
CA ASN A 90 18.00 4.16 -4.09
C ASN A 90 16.70 3.86 -4.85
N ASN A 91 15.58 3.89 -4.15
CA ASN A 91 14.27 3.86 -4.82
C ASN A 91 13.93 5.27 -5.33
N ASP A 92 12.86 5.34 -6.13
CA ASP A 92 12.45 6.60 -6.75
C ASP A 92 11.26 7.25 -6.06
N MET A 93 10.69 6.67 -5.00
CA MET A 93 9.48 7.21 -4.43
C MET A 93 9.71 8.41 -3.51
N GLY A 94 10.55 8.27 -2.51
CA GLY A 94 10.96 9.38 -1.65
C GLY A 94 9.92 10.03 -0.77
N VAL A 95 8.70 9.53 -0.72
CA VAL A 95 7.62 10.12 0.08
C VAL A 95 7.50 9.38 1.40
N GLN A 96 7.41 10.11 2.51
CA GLN A 96 7.35 9.52 3.85
C GLN A 96 6.04 9.85 4.53
N PHE A 97 5.52 8.90 5.30
CA PHE A 97 4.36 9.09 6.14
C PHE A 97 4.75 8.81 7.58
N ALA A 98 5.09 9.86 8.31
CA ALA A 98 5.59 9.71 9.67
C ALA A 98 4.54 9.20 10.66
N ASN A 99 3.27 9.49 10.41
CA ASN A 99 2.20 9.15 11.33
C ASN A 99 1.78 7.69 11.16
N ALA A 100 1.95 6.89 12.21
CA ALA A 100 1.67 5.45 12.15
C ALA A 100 0.20 5.15 11.90
N GLU A 101 -0.70 5.97 12.43
CA GLU A 101 -2.14 5.74 12.21
C GLU A 101 -2.53 6.00 10.77
N GLU A 102 -1.90 6.99 10.13
CA GLU A 102 -2.14 7.23 8.71
C GLU A 102 -1.66 6.06 7.88
N ARG A 103 -0.48 5.52 8.20
CA ARG A 103 0.02 4.34 7.48
C ARG A 103 -0.93 3.15 7.63
N THR A 104 -1.41 2.94 8.85
CA THR A 104 -2.36 1.85 9.09
C THR A 104 -3.62 2.03 8.23
N ALA A 105 -4.13 3.24 8.13
CA ALA A 105 -5.33 3.51 7.34
C ALA A 105 -5.08 3.28 5.85
N ILE A 106 -3.96 3.77 5.34
CA ILE A 106 -3.59 3.57 3.94
C ILE A 106 -3.48 2.08 3.63
N ILE A 107 -2.79 1.33 4.49
CA ILE A 107 -2.60 -0.11 4.28
C ILE A 107 -3.94 -0.85 4.31
N ALA A 108 -4.83 -0.48 5.21
CA ALA A 108 -6.17 -1.09 5.27
C ALA A 108 -6.94 -0.87 3.97
N TYR A 109 -6.86 0.33 3.42
CA TYR A 109 -7.50 0.64 2.14
C TYR A 109 -6.91 -0.19 1.01
N LEU A 110 -5.58 -0.26 0.93
CA LEU A 110 -4.90 -1.04 -0.11
C LEU A 110 -5.23 -2.52 -0.01
N LYS A 111 -5.34 -3.03 1.21
CA LYS A 111 -5.70 -4.42 1.43
C LYS A 111 -7.13 -4.70 0.96
N GLN A 112 -8.06 -3.80 1.25
CA GLN A 112 -9.43 -3.95 0.78
C GLN A 112 -9.49 -3.98 -0.74
N LEU A 113 -8.75 -3.09 -1.41
CA LEU A 113 -8.74 -3.06 -2.87
C LEU A 113 -8.21 -4.36 -3.46
N SER A 114 -7.30 -5.01 -2.79
CA SER A 114 -6.68 -6.23 -3.30
C SER A 114 -7.58 -7.45 -3.18
N SER A 115 -8.63 -7.35 -2.38
CA SER A 115 -9.56 -8.47 -2.22
C SER A 115 -10.81 -8.31 -3.09
N GLN A 116 -10.86 -7.32 -3.95
CA GLN A 116 -12.00 -7.09 -4.84
C GLN A 116 -11.77 -7.75 -6.20
#